data_d7161c821c87b4336cbc506115f7c097
#
_entry.id   d7161c821c87b4336cbc506115f7c097
#
_cell.length_a   1.000
_cell.length_b   1.000
_cell.length_c   1.000
_cell.angle_alpha   90.00
_cell.angle_beta   90.00
_cell.angle_gamma   90.00
#
_symmetry.space_group_name_H-M   'P 1'
#
loop_
_entity.id
_entity.type
_entity.pdbx_description
1 polymer ?
#
loop_
_entity_poly.entity_id
_entity_poly.type
_entity_poly.pdbx_seq_one_letter_code
_entity_poly.pdbx_strand_id
1 'polypeptide(L)'
;MAGNSIGQVFTVTTCGESHGAGLMAIVDGVPPGLVLSEEDLQVDLDRRKPGTSKYSTQRRESDEVEIISGVFEGKTTGTSIGLLIRNTNQKSKDYSDIKDTFRPGHADYTYSMKYGFRDYRGGGRSSARETAMRVAAGAIAKKYLQDRLGVQIRGHVTQIGNEHSQILEPSQIDWEFVNSNPFFCADADAVSRFETLIDSLRREGTSCGARLEVIASGVPVGLGEPVFDRLDADIAHAMMSINAVKGVEIGDGMAVAGQFGHRSRDEMTPDGFTANHAGGILGGISSGQDIRVSIALKPTSSITTAGKSINTQGEAIDMLTKGRHDPCVGVRATPIAEAMLAIVLLDHYLRQRGQNADVTLPVQPII
;
A
#
# COMPACT_ATOMS: atom_id res chain seq x y z
N MET A 1 -7.31 16.29 13.68
CA MET A 1 -7.34 14.84 13.99
C MET A 1 -5.91 14.28 13.98
N ALA A 2 -5.66 13.20 14.70
CA ALA A 2 -4.30 12.71 14.96
C ALA A 2 -3.65 11.86 13.83
N GLY A 3 -4.25 11.78 12.64
CA GLY A 3 -3.66 11.06 11.48
C GLY A 3 -3.58 9.54 11.60
N ASN A 4 -4.41 8.91 12.44
CA ASN A 4 -4.50 7.45 12.59
C ASN A 4 -5.72 6.83 11.91
N SER A 5 -6.54 7.67 11.26
CA SER A 5 -7.78 7.28 10.58
C SER A 5 -7.76 7.77 9.14
N ILE A 6 -8.35 6.98 8.24
CA ILE A 6 -8.57 7.29 6.83
C ILE A 6 -10.00 6.90 6.45
N GLY A 7 -10.58 7.58 5.44
CA GLY A 7 -11.93 7.39 4.95
C GLY A 7 -12.97 8.29 5.63
N GLN A 8 -14.16 8.37 5.07
CA GLN A 8 -15.28 9.17 5.56
C GLN A 8 -16.49 8.31 5.92
N VAL A 9 -16.88 7.38 5.06
CA VAL A 9 -17.97 6.40 5.26
C VAL A 9 -17.39 5.04 5.58
N PHE A 10 -16.46 4.55 4.76
CA PHE A 10 -15.65 3.39 5.07
C PHE A 10 -14.37 3.87 5.78
N THR A 11 -14.36 3.81 7.09
CA THR A 11 -13.26 4.36 7.89
C THR A 11 -12.39 3.27 8.48
N VAL A 12 -11.07 3.51 8.46
CA VAL A 12 -10.08 2.63 9.07
C VAL A 12 -9.26 3.42 10.07
N THR A 13 -9.30 3.04 11.33
CA THR A 13 -8.46 3.59 12.40
C THR A 13 -7.49 2.52 12.89
N THR A 14 -6.19 2.81 12.87
CA THR A 14 -5.15 1.85 13.30
C THR A 14 -4.39 2.32 14.53
N CYS A 15 -3.97 1.36 15.37
CA CYS A 15 -3.09 1.59 16.51
C CYS A 15 -2.13 0.41 16.72
N GLY A 16 -1.25 0.53 17.71
CA GLY A 16 -0.21 -0.45 18.03
C GLY A 16 1.13 -0.16 17.36
N GLU A 17 2.21 -0.69 17.94
CA GLU A 17 3.60 -0.48 17.55
C GLU A 17 4.29 -1.80 17.20
N SER A 18 5.36 -1.69 16.42
CA SER A 18 6.12 -2.86 15.93
C SER A 18 6.71 -3.76 17.02
N HIS A 19 6.93 -3.22 18.21
CA HIS A 19 7.48 -3.91 19.39
C HIS A 19 6.57 -3.78 20.62
N GLY A 20 5.33 -3.33 20.42
CA GLY A 20 4.24 -3.39 21.42
C GLY A 20 3.61 -4.79 21.50
N ALA A 21 2.54 -4.93 22.25
CA ALA A 21 1.81 -6.19 22.43
C ALA A 21 1.17 -6.71 21.12
N GLY A 22 0.76 -5.80 20.26
CA GLY A 22 0.11 -6.13 18.99
C GLY A 22 -0.24 -4.90 18.18
N LEU A 23 -0.93 -5.14 17.09
CA LEU A 23 -1.51 -4.13 16.20
C LEU A 23 -3.02 -4.31 16.19
N MET A 24 -3.76 -3.22 16.11
CA MET A 24 -5.21 -3.23 16.05
C MET A 24 -5.72 -2.31 14.96
N ALA A 25 -6.88 -2.64 14.41
CA ALA A 25 -7.67 -1.74 13.59
C ALA A 25 -9.13 -1.78 13.99
N ILE A 26 -9.81 -0.64 13.86
CA ILE A 26 -11.25 -0.53 13.82
C ILE A 26 -11.62 -0.16 12.40
N VAL A 27 -12.47 -0.98 11.79
CA VAL A 27 -13.03 -0.74 10.45
C VAL A 27 -14.50 -0.49 10.62
N ASP A 28 -14.96 0.70 10.24
CA ASP A 28 -16.36 1.10 10.35
C ASP A 28 -16.95 1.41 8.97
N GLY A 29 -18.28 1.40 8.86
CA GLY A 29 -18.98 1.64 7.60
C GLY A 29 -19.03 0.43 6.66
N VAL A 30 -18.64 -0.77 7.10
CA VAL A 30 -18.82 -1.98 6.29
C VAL A 30 -20.31 -2.33 6.18
N PRO A 31 -20.90 -2.41 4.97
CA PRO A 31 -22.31 -2.80 4.86
C PRO A 31 -22.59 -4.18 5.45
N PRO A 32 -23.77 -4.40 6.04
CA PRO A 32 -24.12 -5.69 6.62
C PRO A 32 -24.32 -6.79 5.56
N GLY A 33 -24.08 -8.03 5.97
CA GLY A 33 -24.36 -9.21 5.14
C GLY A 33 -23.26 -9.58 4.15
N LEU A 34 -22.06 -8.99 4.27
CA LEU A 34 -20.86 -9.50 3.59
C LEU A 34 -20.43 -10.79 4.30
N VAL A 35 -20.27 -11.88 3.58
CA VAL A 35 -19.64 -13.11 4.11
C VAL A 35 -18.18 -12.79 4.39
N LEU A 36 -17.73 -12.98 5.63
CA LEU A 36 -16.39 -12.60 6.07
C LEU A 36 -15.89 -13.52 7.18
N SER A 37 -14.65 -13.98 7.00
CA SER A 37 -13.88 -14.73 7.99
C SER A 37 -12.44 -14.24 8.06
N GLU A 38 -11.67 -14.72 9.04
CA GLU A 38 -10.24 -14.47 9.15
C GLU A 38 -9.46 -14.98 7.94
N GLU A 39 -9.87 -16.11 7.36
CA GLU A 39 -9.23 -16.70 6.17
C GLU A 39 -9.31 -15.77 4.97
N ASP A 40 -10.41 -15.04 4.80
CA ASP A 40 -10.55 -14.05 3.72
C ASP A 40 -9.49 -12.94 3.82
N LEU A 41 -9.14 -12.54 5.05
CA LEU A 41 -8.15 -11.49 5.32
C LEU A 41 -6.73 -12.03 5.25
N GLN A 42 -6.55 -13.28 5.66
CA GLN A 42 -5.23 -13.91 5.77
C GLN A 42 -4.53 -14.07 4.42
N VAL A 43 -5.26 -14.25 3.34
CA VAL A 43 -4.71 -14.35 1.98
C VAL A 43 -3.84 -13.14 1.63
N ASP A 44 -4.34 -11.92 1.84
CA ASP A 44 -3.58 -10.70 1.56
C ASP A 44 -2.48 -10.45 2.60
N LEU A 45 -2.72 -10.80 3.87
CA LEU A 45 -1.72 -10.73 4.92
C LEU A 45 -0.54 -11.68 4.65
N ASP A 46 -0.79 -12.87 4.13
CA ASP A 46 0.25 -13.83 3.78
C ASP A 46 1.14 -13.35 2.63
N ARG A 47 0.60 -12.61 1.68
CA ARG A 47 1.38 -11.94 0.63
C ARG A 47 2.24 -10.81 1.19
N ARG A 48 1.78 -10.11 2.24
CA ARG A 48 2.49 -8.99 2.87
C ARG A 48 3.51 -9.40 3.92
N LYS A 49 3.30 -10.50 4.66
CA LYS A 49 4.11 -10.86 5.83
C LYS A 49 5.61 -10.94 5.54
N PRO A 50 6.48 -10.69 6.54
CA PRO A 50 7.92 -10.83 6.36
C PRO A 50 8.33 -12.31 6.26
N GLY A 51 9.46 -12.58 5.55
CA GLY A 51 10.03 -13.92 5.49
C GLY A 51 9.34 -14.88 4.51
N THR A 52 8.61 -14.36 3.54
CA THR A 52 7.93 -15.15 2.49
C THR A 52 8.90 -15.70 1.45
N SER A 53 10.07 -15.07 1.28
CA SER A 53 11.09 -15.52 0.34
C SER A 53 12.50 -15.28 0.87
N LYS A 54 13.50 -15.91 0.25
CA LYS A 54 14.92 -15.66 0.55
C LYS A 54 15.35 -14.22 0.23
N TYR A 55 14.56 -13.47 -0.52
CA TYR A 55 14.84 -12.09 -0.96
C TYR A 55 14.26 -11.02 -0.02
N SER A 56 13.43 -11.41 0.95
CA SER A 56 12.86 -10.54 1.98
C SER A 56 13.62 -10.64 3.30
N THR A 57 13.23 -9.86 4.31
CA THR A 57 13.81 -9.91 5.66
C THR A 57 13.72 -11.30 6.27
N GLN A 58 14.69 -11.64 7.13
CA GLN A 58 14.69 -12.89 7.91
C GLN A 58 13.76 -12.86 9.13
N ARG A 59 13.11 -11.73 9.42
CA ARG A 59 12.06 -11.66 10.45
C ARG A 59 10.90 -12.57 10.03
N ARG A 60 10.32 -13.28 10.97
CA ARG A 60 9.13 -14.12 10.71
C ARG A 60 8.02 -13.70 11.67
N GLU A 61 6.89 -13.36 11.13
CA GLU A 61 5.63 -13.11 11.85
C GLU A 61 4.54 -13.86 11.11
N SER A 62 3.64 -14.51 11.81
CA SER A 62 2.51 -15.21 11.19
C SER A 62 1.50 -14.23 10.61
N ASP A 63 1.42 -13.03 11.21
CA ASP A 63 0.41 -12.00 10.92
C ASP A 63 -1.03 -12.56 10.99
N GLU A 64 -1.24 -13.53 11.88
CA GLU A 64 -2.56 -14.11 12.13
C GLU A 64 -3.50 -13.02 12.66
N VAL A 65 -4.59 -12.81 11.93
CA VAL A 65 -5.59 -11.80 12.27
C VAL A 65 -6.74 -12.45 13.05
N GLU A 66 -7.16 -11.77 14.10
CA GLU A 66 -8.36 -12.11 14.88
C GLU A 66 -9.44 -11.06 14.58
N ILE A 67 -10.66 -11.49 14.23
CA ILE A 67 -11.84 -10.63 14.16
C ILE A 67 -12.53 -10.67 15.53
N ILE A 68 -12.49 -9.57 16.28
CA ILE A 68 -12.98 -9.50 17.66
C ILE A 68 -14.39 -8.90 17.79
N SER A 69 -14.93 -8.32 16.72
CA SER A 69 -16.29 -7.75 16.65
C SER A 69 -16.76 -7.52 15.22
N GLY A 70 -18.05 -7.24 15.04
CA GLY A 70 -18.63 -6.80 13.77
C GLY A 70 -18.96 -7.92 12.79
N VAL A 71 -18.76 -9.18 13.17
CA VAL A 71 -19.15 -10.39 12.41
C VAL A 71 -19.97 -11.31 13.29
N PHE A 72 -21.06 -11.84 12.76
CA PHE A 72 -21.93 -12.82 13.40
C PHE A 72 -22.37 -13.87 12.38
N GLU A 73 -22.22 -15.14 12.72
CA GLU A 73 -22.52 -16.29 11.83
C GLU A 73 -21.85 -16.14 10.45
N GLY A 74 -20.60 -15.70 10.44
CA GLY A 74 -19.80 -15.51 9.20
C GLY A 74 -20.25 -14.36 8.31
N LYS A 75 -21.01 -13.39 8.83
CA LYS A 75 -21.46 -12.22 8.07
C LYS A 75 -21.23 -10.93 8.85
N THR A 76 -20.89 -9.87 8.15
CA THR A 76 -20.80 -8.52 8.74
C THR A 76 -22.14 -8.07 9.27
N THR A 77 -22.14 -7.42 10.44
CA THR A 77 -23.35 -6.95 11.12
C THR A 77 -23.75 -5.52 10.76
N GLY A 78 -22.87 -4.77 10.10
CA GLY A 78 -23.01 -3.33 9.86
C GLY A 78 -22.52 -2.47 11.02
N THR A 79 -22.00 -3.07 12.09
CA THR A 79 -21.30 -2.38 13.19
C THR A 79 -19.78 -2.47 12.99
N SER A 80 -19.02 -1.75 13.84
CA SER A 80 -17.56 -1.69 13.73
C SER A 80 -16.90 -3.07 13.82
N ILE A 81 -16.03 -3.36 12.86
CA ILE A 81 -15.21 -4.58 12.86
C ILE A 81 -13.90 -4.27 13.60
N GLY A 82 -13.65 -4.98 14.68
CA GLY A 82 -12.39 -4.93 15.41
C GLY A 82 -11.44 -6.00 14.90
N LEU A 83 -10.22 -5.61 14.55
CA LEU A 83 -9.15 -6.49 14.08
C LEU A 83 -7.96 -6.43 15.03
N LEU A 84 -7.35 -7.58 15.32
CA LEU A 84 -6.17 -7.71 16.19
C LEU A 84 -5.14 -8.64 15.54
N ILE A 85 -3.87 -8.22 15.53
CA ILE A 85 -2.71 -9.08 15.22
C ILE A 85 -1.72 -8.97 16.37
N ARG A 86 -1.37 -10.10 17.00
CA ARG A 86 -0.40 -10.15 18.09
C ARG A 86 1.04 -10.13 17.55
N ASN A 87 1.94 -9.43 18.24
CA ASN A 87 3.36 -9.48 17.93
C ASN A 87 4.00 -10.67 18.65
N THR A 88 4.60 -11.61 17.91
CA THR A 88 5.15 -12.86 18.46
C THR A 88 6.69 -12.94 18.36
N ASN A 89 7.32 -12.22 17.45
CA ASN A 89 8.77 -12.29 17.17
C ASN A 89 9.48 -10.94 17.32
N GLN A 90 9.12 -10.17 18.33
CA GLN A 90 9.77 -8.90 18.65
C GLN A 90 11.06 -9.15 19.46
N LYS A 91 12.17 -8.53 19.05
CA LYS A 91 13.46 -8.59 19.74
C LYS A 91 13.89 -7.18 20.16
N SER A 92 13.32 -6.70 21.26
CA SER A 92 13.58 -5.32 21.76
C SER A 92 15.04 -5.08 22.11
N LYS A 93 15.81 -6.14 22.47
CA LYS A 93 17.24 -6.05 22.76
C LYS A 93 18.09 -5.61 21.57
N ASP A 94 17.64 -5.85 20.33
CA ASP A 94 18.36 -5.46 19.12
C ASP A 94 18.43 -3.92 18.92
N TYR A 95 17.72 -3.16 19.75
CA TYR A 95 17.60 -1.70 19.64
C TYR A 95 18.19 -0.92 20.81
N SER A 96 18.83 -1.58 21.79
CA SER A 96 19.47 -0.90 22.93
C SER A 96 20.57 0.07 22.50
N ASP A 97 21.36 -0.31 21.49
CA ASP A 97 22.49 0.46 20.98
C ASP A 97 22.09 1.77 20.27
N ILE A 98 20.81 1.91 19.91
CA ILE A 98 20.30 3.09 19.20
C ILE A 98 19.37 3.96 20.06
N LYS A 99 19.31 3.72 21.37
CA LYS A 99 18.46 4.45 22.31
C LYS A 99 18.73 5.95 22.25
N ASP A 100 20.00 6.32 22.31
CA ASP A 100 20.45 7.71 22.41
C ASP A 100 21.01 8.26 21.08
N THR A 101 20.65 7.63 19.94
CA THR A 101 21.14 8.02 18.61
C THR A 101 19.99 8.09 17.61
N PHE A 102 20.20 8.78 16.48
CA PHE A 102 19.22 8.91 15.42
C PHE A 102 19.72 8.22 14.14
N ARG A 103 18.96 7.24 13.64
CA ARG A 103 19.31 6.57 12.39
C ARG A 103 19.15 7.51 11.21
N PRO A 104 20.14 7.66 10.32
CA PRO A 104 20.02 8.50 9.11
C PRO A 104 18.86 8.03 8.24
N GLY A 105 18.04 8.98 7.75
CA GLY A 105 16.90 8.69 6.88
C GLY A 105 15.74 7.93 7.53
N HIS A 106 15.79 7.67 8.85
CA HIS A 106 14.71 7.06 9.64
C HIS A 106 13.92 8.15 10.40
N ALA A 107 12.77 7.79 10.96
CA ALA A 107 11.89 8.72 11.68
C ALA A 107 12.35 9.03 13.12
N ASP A 108 13.45 8.52 13.58
CA ASP A 108 13.91 8.64 14.98
C ASP A 108 14.00 10.10 15.44
N TYR A 109 14.67 10.93 14.63
CA TYR A 109 14.83 12.37 14.89
C TYR A 109 13.50 13.10 14.91
N THR A 110 12.71 12.92 13.86
CA THR A 110 11.43 13.66 13.70
C THR A 110 10.41 13.30 14.77
N TYR A 111 10.34 12.04 15.20
CA TYR A 111 9.48 11.63 16.31
C TYR A 111 9.96 12.20 17.64
N SER A 112 11.25 12.19 17.91
CA SER A 112 11.81 12.80 19.13
C SER A 112 11.55 14.30 19.19
N MET A 113 11.74 15.01 18.08
CA MET A 113 11.48 16.47 18.01
C MET A 113 10.00 16.80 18.13
N LYS A 114 9.13 16.00 17.55
CA LYS A 114 7.68 16.26 17.56
C LYS A 114 7.03 15.96 18.91
N TYR A 115 7.41 14.83 19.52
CA TYR A 115 6.72 14.30 20.71
C TYR A 115 7.52 14.47 22.00
N GLY A 116 8.76 15.00 21.91
CA GLY A 116 9.65 15.20 23.07
C GLY A 116 10.39 13.94 23.54
N PHE A 117 9.90 12.76 23.16
CA PHE A 117 10.52 11.45 23.43
C PHE A 117 10.06 10.43 22.37
N ARG A 118 10.73 9.29 22.32
CA ARG A 118 10.33 8.16 21.48
C ARG A 118 10.50 6.83 22.20
N ASP A 119 9.71 5.83 21.84
CA ASP A 119 10.04 4.44 22.12
C ASP A 119 11.13 3.99 21.13
N TYR A 120 12.33 3.74 21.63
CA TYR A 120 13.49 3.34 20.83
C TYR A 120 13.42 1.87 20.38
N ARG A 121 12.51 1.06 20.94
CA ARG A 121 12.33 -0.35 20.61
C ARG A 121 11.74 -0.53 19.23
N GLY A 122 12.55 -0.43 18.19
CA GLY A 122 12.14 -0.50 16.80
C GLY A 122 11.71 0.84 16.21
N GLY A 123 10.78 0.81 15.26
CA GLY A 123 10.27 2.02 14.58
C GLY A 123 8.92 2.52 15.10
N GLY A 124 8.35 1.88 16.12
CA GLY A 124 7.01 2.22 16.62
C GLY A 124 5.96 2.30 15.50
N ARG A 125 5.19 3.39 15.44
CA ARG A 125 4.22 3.68 14.38
C ARG A 125 4.86 4.00 13.02
N SER A 126 6.13 4.39 12.96
CA SER A 126 6.84 4.61 11.70
C SER A 126 7.35 3.31 11.04
N SER A 127 7.22 2.18 11.71
CA SER A 127 7.60 0.88 11.19
C SER A 127 6.60 0.38 10.14
N ALA A 128 7.10 -0.23 9.06
CA ALA A 128 6.25 -0.91 8.08
C ALA A 128 5.39 -2.05 8.66
N ARG A 129 5.63 -2.46 9.92
CA ARG A 129 4.82 -3.44 10.64
C ARG A 129 3.35 -3.02 10.76
N GLU A 130 3.08 -1.72 10.96
CA GLU A 130 1.73 -1.18 11.11
C GLU A 130 0.86 -1.43 9.87
N THR A 131 1.47 -1.56 8.68
CA THR A 131 0.76 -1.82 7.42
C THR A 131 0.03 -3.16 7.39
N ALA A 132 0.31 -4.08 8.32
CA ALA A 132 -0.48 -5.30 8.46
C ALA A 132 -1.96 -4.99 8.72
N MET A 133 -2.25 -3.98 9.54
CA MET A 133 -3.64 -3.56 9.79
C MET A 133 -4.29 -2.90 8.57
N ARG A 134 -3.50 -2.17 7.78
CA ARG A 134 -4.01 -1.61 6.51
C ARG A 134 -4.39 -2.71 5.53
N VAL A 135 -3.56 -3.75 5.43
CA VAL A 135 -3.83 -4.90 4.56
C VAL A 135 -5.05 -5.69 5.04
N ALA A 136 -5.17 -5.94 6.34
CA ALA A 136 -6.34 -6.61 6.90
C ALA A 136 -7.64 -5.83 6.63
N ALA A 137 -7.63 -4.50 6.87
CA ALA A 137 -8.78 -3.64 6.59
C ALA A 137 -9.07 -3.53 5.07
N GLY A 138 -8.01 -3.41 4.26
CA GLY A 138 -8.11 -3.37 2.80
C GLY A 138 -8.62 -4.67 2.19
N ALA A 139 -8.34 -5.82 2.80
CA ALA A 139 -8.88 -7.11 2.36
C ALA A 139 -10.43 -7.16 2.50
N ILE A 140 -10.99 -6.54 3.55
CA ILE A 140 -12.45 -6.37 3.68
C ILE A 140 -12.98 -5.53 2.51
N ALA A 141 -12.32 -4.42 2.19
CA ALA A 141 -12.71 -3.55 1.10
C ALA A 141 -12.58 -4.25 -0.27
N LYS A 142 -11.48 -4.95 -0.52
CA LYS A 142 -11.28 -5.75 -1.75
C LYS A 142 -12.38 -6.79 -1.93
N LYS A 143 -12.66 -7.54 -0.87
CA LYS A 143 -13.71 -8.57 -0.90
C LYS A 143 -15.08 -7.95 -1.22
N TYR A 144 -15.44 -6.86 -0.55
CA TYR A 144 -16.71 -6.18 -0.82
C TYR A 144 -16.82 -5.70 -2.28
N LEU A 145 -15.78 -5.03 -2.77
CA LEU A 145 -15.72 -4.51 -4.14
C LEU A 145 -15.79 -5.64 -5.18
N GLN A 146 -15.10 -6.75 -4.92
CA GLN A 146 -15.13 -7.92 -5.80
C GLN A 146 -16.49 -8.61 -5.79
N ASP A 147 -17.04 -8.93 -4.61
CA ASP A 147 -18.27 -9.70 -4.48
C ASP A 147 -19.51 -8.92 -4.97
N ARG A 148 -19.50 -7.59 -4.85
CA ARG A 148 -20.67 -6.74 -5.19
C ARG A 148 -20.58 -6.06 -6.53
N LEU A 149 -19.37 -5.79 -7.03
CA LEU A 149 -19.18 -5.00 -8.26
C LEU A 149 -18.31 -5.72 -9.30
N GLY A 150 -17.64 -6.82 -8.93
CA GLY A 150 -16.68 -7.49 -9.82
C GLY A 150 -15.34 -6.76 -9.93
N VAL A 151 -15.10 -5.71 -9.15
CA VAL A 151 -13.86 -4.94 -9.16
C VAL A 151 -12.70 -5.82 -8.72
N GLN A 152 -11.62 -5.81 -9.51
CA GLN A 152 -10.38 -6.51 -9.20
C GLN A 152 -9.24 -5.51 -8.99
N ILE A 153 -8.54 -5.62 -7.88
CA ILE A 153 -7.42 -4.76 -7.53
C ILE A 153 -6.17 -5.61 -7.41
N ARG A 154 -5.19 -5.36 -8.29
CA ARG A 154 -3.98 -6.17 -8.40
C ARG A 154 -2.77 -5.29 -8.65
N GLY A 155 -1.65 -5.63 -8.01
CA GLY A 155 -0.42 -4.86 -8.13
C GLY A 155 0.76 -5.71 -8.60
N HIS A 156 1.72 -5.07 -9.25
CA HIS A 156 2.96 -5.71 -9.67
C HIS A 156 4.14 -4.73 -9.56
N VAL A 157 5.34 -5.29 -9.34
CA VAL A 157 6.57 -4.52 -9.27
C VAL A 157 7.08 -4.27 -10.69
N THR A 158 7.33 -3.00 -11.01
CA THR A 158 7.80 -2.56 -12.33
C THR A 158 9.28 -2.16 -12.34
N GLN A 159 9.89 -1.95 -11.16
CA GLN A 159 11.30 -1.60 -11.04
C GLN A 159 11.85 -1.95 -9.66
N ILE A 160 13.07 -2.48 -9.60
CA ILE A 160 13.88 -2.63 -8.39
C ILE A 160 15.26 -2.01 -8.66
N GLY A 161 15.64 -0.99 -7.89
CA GLY A 161 16.88 -0.25 -8.12
C GLY A 161 16.93 0.35 -9.53
N ASN A 162 17.92 -0.04 -10.31
CA ASN A 162 18.09 0.34 -11.71
C ASN A 162 17.60 -0.70 -12.72
N GLU A 163 17.06 -1.82 -12.25
CA GLU A 163 16.48 -2.85 -13.10
C GLU A 163 14.98 -2.59 -13.31
N HIS A 164 14.54 -2.63 -14.56
CA HIS A 164 13.16 -2.38 -14.97
C HIS A 164 12.54 -3.64 -15.55
N SER A 165 11.26 -3.87 -15.28
CA SER A 165 10.47 -4.83 -16.04
C SER A 165 10.00 -4.22 -17.36
N GLN A 166 9.62 -5.09 -18.30
CA GLN A 166 8.91 -4.65 -19.49
C GLN A 166 7.59 -3.99 -19.09
N ILE A 167 7.24 -2.92 -19.80
CA ILE A 167 5.91 -2.29 -19.66
C ILE A 167 4.92 -3.15 -20.45
N LEU A 168 3.87 -3.58 -19.78
CA LEU A 168 2.80 -4.38 -20.36
C LEU A 168 1.47 -3.63 -20.26
N GLU A 169 0.62 -3.81 -21.25
CA GLU A 169 -0.77 -3.41 -21.12
C GLU A 169 -1.49 -4.30 -20.08
N PRO A 170 -2.46 -3.78 -19.32
CA PRO A 170 -3.14 -4.54 -18.27
C PRO A 170 -3.70 -5.89 -18.73
N SER A 171 -4.19 -5.98 -19.96
CA SER A 171 -4.71 -7.20 -20.58
C SER A 171 -3.64 -8.25 -20.89
N GLN A 172 -2.36 -7.87 -20.92
CA GLN A 172 -1.23 -8.76 -21.21
C GLN A 172 -0.57 -9.31 -19.93
N ILE A 173 -0.98 -8.82 -18.75
CA ILE A 173 -0.38 -9.24 -17.47
C ILE A 173 -0.93 -10.60 -17.07
N ASP A 174 -0.03 -11.59 -16.96
CA ASP A 174 -0.33 -12.87 -16.36
C ASP A 174 -0.27 -12.75 -14.82
N TRP A 175 -1.43 -12.57 -14.22
CA TRP A 175 -1.57 -12.39 -12.78
C TRP A 175 -1.29 -13.67 -11.97
N GLU A 176 -1.40 -14.83 -12.56
CA GLU A 176 -1.00 -16.08 -11.92
C GLU A 176 0.52 -16.13 -11.80
N PHE A 177 1.23 -15.77 -12.87
CA PHE A 177 2.68 -15.63 -12.85
C PHE A 177 3.13 -14.56 -11.84
N VAL A 178 2.49 -13.38 -11.82
CA VAL A 178 2.79 -12.32 -10.83
C VAL A 178 2.73 -12.85 -9.40
N ASN A 179 1.69 -13.60 -9.05
CA ASN A 179 1.52 -14.12 -7.70
C ASN A 179 2.42 -15.32 -7.38
N SER A 180 2.97 -16.00 -8.38
CA SER A 180 3.81 -17.19 -8.21
C SER A 180 5.29 -16.88 -7.99
N ASN A 181 5.77 -15.68 -8.37
CA ASN A 181 7.17 -15.31 -8.22
C ASN A 181 7.44 -14.42 -6.99
N PRO A 182 8.66 -14.43 -6.45
CA PRO A 182 8.95 -13.78 -5.17
C PRO A 182 8.97 -12.26 -5.21
N PHE A 183 8.81 -11.63 -6.38
CA PHE A 183 8.88 -10.18 -6.57
C PHE A 183 7.53 -9.55 -6.97
N PHE A 184 6.49 -10.34 -7.18
CA PHE A 184 5.24 -9.86 -7.80
C PHE A 184 5.51 -9.14 -9.13
N CYS A 185 6.41 -9.66 -9.95
CA CYS A 185 6.78 -9.07 -11.23
C CYS A 185 6.06 -9.77 -12.39
N ALA A 186 5.60 -9.00 -13.38
CA ALA A 186 4.91 -9.53 -14.56
C ALA A 186 5.88 -10.01 -15.66
N ASP A 187 7.17 -9.71 -15.53
CA ASP A 187 8.21 -9.99 -16.53
C ASP A 187 9.20 -11.05 -15.98
N ALA A 188 9.20 -12.22 -16.58
CA ALA A 188 10.06 -13.35 -16.16
C ALA A 188 11.56 -13.05 -16.28
N ASP A 189 11.97 -12.31 -17.31
CA ASP A 189 13.37 -11.91 -17.49
C ASP A 189 13.81 -10.92 -16.43
N ALA A 190 12.91 -10.00 -16.04
CA ALA A 190 13.17 -9.05 -14.96
C ALA A 190 13.29 -9.75 -13.60
N VAL A 191 12.54 -10.82 -13.35
CA VAL A 191 12.66 -11.61 -12.10
C VAL A 191 14.10 -12.07 -11.89
N SER A 192 14.75 -12.62 -12.91
CA SER A 192 16.15 -13.10 -12.84
C SER A 192 17.14 -11.94 -12.56
N ARG A 193 16.91 -10.77 -13.16
CA ARG A 193 17.73 -9.57 -12.90
C ARG A 193 17.52 -9.04 -11.48
N PHE A 194 16.28 -9.03 -10.99
CA PHE A 194 15.95 -8.63 -9.61
C PHE A 194 16.60 -9.56 -8.58
N GLU A 195 16.60 -10.87 -8.82
CA GLU A 195 17.30 -11.83 -7.97
C GLU A 195 18.78 -11.51 -7.84
N THR A 196 19.45 -11.30 -8.98
CA THR A 196 20.87 -10.98 -9.05
C THR A 196 21.17 -9.68 -8.31
N LEU A 197 20.36 -8.64 -8.52
CA LEU A 197 20.53 -7.34 -7.86
C LEU A 197 20.35 -7.46 -6.34
N ILE A 198 19.29 -8.12 -5.87
CA ILE A 198 19.06 -8.27 -4.41
C ILE A 198 20.18 -9.05 -3.73
N ASP A 199 20.72 -10.08 -4.39
CA ASP A 199 21.85 -10.84 -3.87
C ASP A 199 23.15 -9.99 -3.80
N SER A 200 23.37 -9.06 -4.74
CA SER A 200 24.51 -8.12 -4.65
C SER A 200 24.33 -7.12 -3.51
N LEU A 201 23.14 -6.52 -3.39
CA LEU A 201 22.84 -5.56 -2.32
C LEU A 201 23.04 -6.15 -0.92
N ARG A 202 22.70 -7.44 -0.75
CA ARG A 202 22.93 -8.14 0.52
C ARG A 202 24.42 -8.32 0.82
N ARG A 203 25.22 -8.67 -0.17
CA ARG A 203 26.68 -8.80 0.00
C ARG A 203 27.33 -7.46 0.29
N GLU A 204 26.84 -6.39 -0.30
CA GLU A 204 27.32 -5.03 -0.10
C GLU A 204 26.79 -4.38 1.20
N GLY A 205 25.78 -4.97 1.83
CA GLY A 205 25.17 -4.44 3.06
C GLY A 205 24.34 -3.17 2.83
N THR A 206 23.81 -2.98 1.62
CA THR A 206 23.04 -1.80 1.20
C THR A 206 21.61 -2.17 0.80
N SER A 207 20.86 -1.20 0.29
CA SER A 207 19.46 -1.35 -0.13
C SER A 207 19.17 -0.52 -1.37
N CYS A 208 18.07 -0.81 -2.05
CA CYS A 208 17.59 -0.02 -3.16
C CYS A 208 16.10 0.34 -3.03
N GLY A 209 15.67 1.30 -3.85
CA GLY A 209 14.26 1.66 -4.03
C GLY A 209 13.56 0.72 -4.99
N ALA A 210 12.25 0.96 -5.18
CA ALA A 210 11.43 0.24 -6.13
C ALA A 210 10.33 1.14 -6.70
N ARG A 211 9.76 0.71 -7.82
CA ARG A 211 8.49 1.21 -8.34
C ARG A 211 7.55 0.03 -8.52
N LEU A 212 6.29 0.23 -8.22
CA LEU A 212 5.21 -0.72 -8.47
C LEU A 212 4.00 -0.01 -9.05
N GLU A 213 3.18 -0.75 -9.77
CA GLU A 213 1.89 -0.30 -10.28
C GLU A 213 0.78 -1.13 -9.66
N VAL A 214 -0.34 -0.48 -9.33
CA VAL A 214 -1.60 -1.11 -8.91
C VAL A 214 -2.67 -0.74 -9.90
N ILE A 215 -3.41 -1.73 -10.36
CA ILE A 215 -4.49 -1.60 -11.33
C ILE A 215 -5.80 -2.04 -10.67
N ALA A 216 -6.82 -1.19 -10.74
CA ALA A 216 -8.18 -1.55 -10.37
C ALA A 216 -9.06 -1.62 -11.62
N SER A 217 -9.51 -2.83 -11.98
CA SER A 217 -10.36 -3.09 -13.13
C SER A 217 -11.81 -3.25 -12.71
N GLY A 218 -12.76 -2.86 -13.59
CA GLY A 218 -14.19 -2.99 -13.33
C GLY A 218 -14.75 -1.93 -12.36
N VAL A 219 -14.02 -0.84 -12.15
CA VAL A 219 -14.46 0.26 -11.28
C VAL A 219 -15.61 0.99 -11.94
N PRO A 220 -16.76 1.19 -11.27
CA PRO A 220 -17.89 1.91 -11.85
C PRO A 220 -17.56 3.38 -12.13
N VAL A 221 -18.24 3.96 -13.09
CA VAL A 221 -18.23 5.41 -13.34
C VAL A 221 -18.81 6.15 -12.13
N GLY A 222 -18.25 7.31 -11.79
CA GLY A 222 -18.88 8.23 -10.85
C GLY A 222 -18.27 8.24 -9.43
N LEU A 223 -17.15 7.55 -9.18
CA LEU A 223 -16.47 7.61 -7.89
C LEU A 223 -15.52 8.82 -7.84
N GLY A 224 -15.65 9.63 -6.82
CA GLY A 224 -14.88 10.85 -6.62
C GLY A 224 -15.75 12.09 -6.48
N GLU A 225 -15.30 13.05 -5.69
CA GLU A 225 -16.06 14.27 -5.38
C GLU A 225 -15.28 15.53 -5.77
N PRO A 226 -15.82 16.40 -6.63
CA PRO A 226 -15.23 17.71 -6.81
C PRO A 226 -15.45 18.57 -5.54
N VAL A 227 -14.57 19.46 -5.15
CA VAL A 227 -13.30 19.82 -5.80
C VAL A 227 -12.12 19.18 -5.07
N PHE A 228 -12.20 19.01 -3.74
CA PHE A 228 -11.07 18.64 -2.88
C PHE A 228 -10.97 17.14 -2.61
N ASP A 229 -12.10 16.43 -2.66
CA ASP A 229 -12.16 14.97 -2.47
C ASP A 229 -12.17 14.23 -3.83
N ARG A 230 -11.36 14.72 -4.76
CA ARG A 230 -11.15 14.05 -6.05
C ARG A 230 -10.56 12.67 -5.83
N LEU A 231 -10.99 11.71 -6.61
CA LEU A 231 -10.54 10.32 -6.47
C LEU A 231 -9.01 10.20 -6.60
N ASP A 232 -8.39 10.88 -7.56
CA ASP A 232 -6.94 10.92 -7.74
C ASP A 232 -6.21 11.55 -6.54
N ALA A 233 -6.79 12.59 -5.93
CA ALA A 233 -6.23 13.25 -4.74
C ALA A 233 -6.27 12.33 -3.52
N ASP A 234 -7.39 11.64 -3.27
CA ASP A 234 -7.53 10.72 -2.14
C ASP A 234 -6.67 9.47 -2.34
N ILE A 235 -6.58 8.94 -3.57
CA ILE A 235 -5.63 7.87 -3.91
C ILE A 235 -4.20 8.31 -3.61
N ALA A 236 -3.78 9.49 -4.08
CA ALA A 236 -2.43 10.01 -3.84
C ALA A 236 -2.16 10.20 -2.35
N HIS A 237 -3.11 10.72 -1.57
CA HIS A 237 -3.02 10.84 -0.11
C HIS A 237 -2.83 9.46 0.56
N ALA A 238 -3.64 8.48 0.19
CA ALA A 238 -3.57 7.12 0.73
C ALA A 238 -2.23 6.45 0.40
N MET A 239 -1.80 6.51 -0.86
CA MET A 239 -0.54 5.93 -1.32
C MET A 239 0.68 6.62 -0.71
N MET A 240 0.69 7.96 -0.61
CA MET A 240 1.78 8.71 0.01
C MET A 240 1.91 8.43 1.52
N SER A 241 0.86 7.95 2.16
CA SER A 241 0.89 7.54 3.58
C SER A 241 1.63 6.22 3.82
N ILE A 242 1.90 5.42 2.79
CA ILE A 242 2.64 4.16 2.88
C ILE A 242 4.11 4.46 3.21
N ASN A 243 4.68 3.73 4.16
CA ASN A 243 6.07 3.90 4.57
C ASN A 243 7.02 3.80 3.36
N ALA A 244 7.99 4.68 3.30
CA ALA A 244 9.00 4.82 2.24
C ALA A 244 8.50 5.33 0.89
N VAL A 245 7.21 5.50 0.63
CA VAL A 245 6.72 6.11 -0.60
C VAL A 245 7.18 7.56 -0.71
N LYS A 246 7.62 7.95 -1.91
CA LYS A 246 8.16 9.27 -2.26
C LYS A 246 7.57 9.86 -3.54
N GLY A 247 6.85 9.06 -4.31
CA GLY A 247 6.15 9.50 -5.51
C GLY A 247 4.90 8.69 -5.73
N VAL A 248 3.87 9.33 -6.27
CA VAL A 248 2.62 8.73 -6.72
C VAL A 248 2.30 9.29 -8.08
N GLU A 249 1.91 8.44 -9.00
CA GLU A 249 1.49 8.80 -10.36
C GLU A 249 0.17 8.13 -10.67
N ILE A 250 -0.70 8.85 -11.38
CA ILE A 250 -1.99 8.36 -11.89
C ILE A 250 -1.92 8.38 -13.42
N GLY A 251 -2.26 7.28 -14.08
CA GLY A 251 -2.15 7.14 -15.52
C GLY A 251 -0.72 7.37 -16.01
N ASP A 252 -0.54 8.24 -17.00
CA ASP A 252 0.78 8.59 -17.54
C ASP A 252 1.68 9.38 -16.56
N GLY A 253 1.11 9.83 -15.44
CA GLY A 253 1.85 10.43 -14.33
C GLY A 253 2.71 11.62 -14.76
N MET A 254 4.00 11.65 -14.37
CA MET A 254 4.92 12.74 -14.66
C MET A 254 5.26 12.87 -16.16
N ALA A 255 5.04 11.82 -16.96
CA ALA A 255 5.30 11.85 -18.40
C ALA A 255 4.40 12.83 -19.15
N VAL A 256 3.22 13.20 -18.59
CA VAL A 256 2.30 14.17 -19.19
C VAL A 256 2.95 15.52 -19.47
N ALA A 257 3.98 15.90 -18.70
CA ALA A 257 4.67 17.17 -18.89
C ALA A 257 5.36 17.32 -20.27
N GLY A 258 5.69 16.19 -20.91
CA GLY A 258 6.27 16.14 -22.27
C GLY A 258 5.26 15.87 -23.39
N GLN A 259 3.98 15.68 -23.05
CA GLN A 259 2.95 15.34 -24.01
C GLN A 259 2.29 16.57 -24.64
N PHE A 260 1.81 16.40 -25.85
CA PHE A 260 1.00 17.42 -26.55
C PHE A 260 -0.48 17.06 -26.45
N GLY A 261 -1.34 18.06 -26.21
CA GLY A 261 -2.76 17.87 -25.94
C GLY A 261 -3.54 17.03 -26.96
N HIS A 262 -3.16 17.04 -28.23
CA HIS A 262 -3.78 16.22 -29.26
C HIS A 262 -3.39 14.72 -29.19
N ARG A 263 -2.39 14.35 -28.38
CA ARG A 263 -1.89 12.98 -28.21
C ARG A 263 -2.18 12.39 -26.83
N SER A 264 -2.58 13.24 -25.87
CA SER A 264 -2.85 12.83 -24.49
C SER A 264 -4.34 12.82 -24.14
N ARG A 265 -5.22 12.89 -25.16
CA ARG A 265 -6.67 12.80 -24.95
C ARG A 265 -7.11 11.35 -24.93
N ASP A 266 -7.92 11.00 -23.93
CA ASP A 266 -8.67 9.74 -23.91
C ASP A 266 -9.93 9.96 -24.77
N GLU A 267 -9.80 9.75 -26.09
CA GLU A 267 -10.89 9.95 -27.04
C GLU A 267 -11.96 8.87 -26.85
N MET A 268 -13.21 9.25 -27.06
CA MET A 268 -14.36 8.38 -26.87
C MET A 268 -14.99 7.99 -28.23
N THR A 269 -15.36 6.73 -28.34
CA THR A 269 -16.17 6.18 -29.42
C THR A 269 -17.41 5.52 -28.84
N PRO A 270 -18.39 5.14 -29.65
CA PRO A 270 -19.54 4.36 -29.19
C PRO A 270 -19.13 3.02 -28.52
N ASP A 271 -17.95 2.48 -28.86
CA ASP A 271 -17.45 1.20 -28.37
C ASP A 271 -16.54 1.34 -27.12
N GLY A 272 -16.29 2.56 -26.63
CA GLY A 272 -15.45 2.81 -25.46
C GLY A 272 -14.39 3.88 -25.68
N PHE A 273 -13.47 3.98 -24.74
CA PHE A 273 -12.31 4.87 -24.81
C PHE A 273 -11.20 4.27 -25.68
N THR A 274 -10.47 5.13 -26.42
CA THR A 274 -9.39 4.70 -27.32
C THR A 274 -8.02 4.65 -26.60
N ALA A 275 -7.90 5.30 -25.44
CA ALA A 275 -6.71 5.37 -24.62
C ALA A 275 -7.08 5.56 -23.14
N ASN A 276 -6.10 5.44 -22.25
CA ASN A 276 -6.29 5.65 -20.81
C ASN A 276 -5.10 6.43 -20.20
N HIS A 277 -4.78 7.57 -20.79
CA HIS A 277 -3.69 8.47 -20.34
C HIS A 277 -3.98 9.06 -18.97
N ALA A 278 -5.26 9.36 -18.68
CA ALA A 278 -5.71 9.89 -17.40
C ALA A 278 -5.76 8.84 -16.28
N GLY A 279 -5.51 7.55 -16.59
CA GLY A 279 -5.51 6.46 -15.61
C GLY A 279 -6.89 6.20 -14.99
N GLY A 280 -7.96 6.29 -15.77
CA GLY A 280 -9.33 5.98 -15.36
C GLY A 280 -10.04 7.07 -14.57
N ILE A 281 -9.48 8.29 -14.48
CA ILE A 281 -10.02 9.39 -13.67
C ILE A 281 -10.06 10.67 -14.50
N LEU A 282 -11.25 11.19 -14.75
CA LEU A 282 -11.47 12.43 -15.47
C LEU A 282 -12.16 13.46 -14.56
N GLY A 283 -11.57 14.64 -14.42
CA GLY A 283 -12.09 15.68 -13.53
C GLY A 283 -12.14 15.30 -12.04
N GLY A 284 -11.39 14.26 -11.65
CA GLY A 284 -11.38 13.73 -10.27
C GLY A 284 -12.44 12.65 -10.02
N ILE A 285 -13.11 12.17 -11.07
CA ILE A 285 -14.19 11.18 -11.01
C ILE A 285 -13.81 9.98 -11.88
N SER A 286 -14.09 8.75 -11.43
CA SER A 286 -13.80 7.55 -12.20
C SER A 286 -14.59 7.51 -13.51
N SER A 287 -13.92 7.15 -14.62
CA SER A 287 -14.48 7.10 -15.97
C SER A 287 -15.09 5.75 -16.34
N GLY A 288 -14.85 4.70 -15.54
CA GLY A 288 -15.19 3.31 -15.88
C GLY A 288 -13.99 2.53 -16.44
N GLN A 289 -12.95 3.23 -16.90
CA GLN A 289 -11.72 2.59 -17.33
C GLN A 289 -10.91 2.08 -16.12
N ASP A 290 -9.90 1.24 -16.37
CA ASP A 290 -8.97 0.78 -15.34
C ASP A 290 -8.31 1.97 -14.64
N ILE A 291 -8.36 1.97 -13.31
CA ILE A 291 -7.60 2.94 -12.51
C ILE A 291 -6.17 2.43 -12.39
N ARG A 292 -5.21 3.24 -12.87
CA ARG A 292 -3.78 2.92 -12.88
C ARG A 292 -3.01 3.84 -11.95
N VAL A 293 -2.36 3.25 -10.94
CA VAL A 293 -1.61 3.99 -9.92
C VAL A 293 -0.21 3.43 -9.80
N SER A 294 0.81 4.26 -10.02
CA SER A 294 2.21 3.90 -9.76
C SER A 294 2.73 4.59 -8.52
N ILE A 295 3.53 3.89 -7.72
CA ILE A 295 4.24 4.47 -6.57
C ILE A 295 5.72 4.18 -6.61
N ALA A 296 6.51 5.15 -6.14
CA ALA A 296 7.96 5.02 -6.00
C ALA A 296 8.34 4.99 -4.51
N LEU A 297 9.13 4.00 -4.13
CA LEU A 297 9.60 3.81 -2.75
C LEU A 297 11.10 4.07 -2.66
N LYS A 298 11.51 4.82 -1.64
CA LYS A 298 12.94 5.03 -1.35
C LYS A 298 13.59 3.76 -0.81
N PRO A 299 14.94 3.65 -0.92
CA PRO A 299 15.70 2.59 -0.26
C PRO A 299 15.43 2.51 1.25
N THR A 300 15.54 1.33 1.82
CA THR A 300 15.50 1.13 3.27
C THR A 300 16.66 1.89 3.92
N SER A 301 16.37 2.73 4.91
CA SER A 301 17.39 3.56 5.57
C SER A 301 18.25 2.80 6.57
N SER A 302 17.80 1.65 7.04
CA SER A 302 18.53 0.80 7.97
C SER A 302 19.39 -0.20 7.19
N ILE A 303 20.65 0.13 6.98
CA ILE A 303 21.63 -0.66 6.24
C ILE A 303 22.85 -0.93 7.14
N THR A 304 23.68 -1.92 6.77
CA THR A 304 24.89 -2.30 7.52
C THR A 304 26.13 -1.51 7.09
N THR A 305 25.97 -0.51 6.21
CA THR A 305 27.05 0.44 5.87
C THR A 305 27.07 1.57 6.90
N ALA A 306 28.25 1.92 7.40
CA ALA A 306 28.42 3.02 8.35
C ALA A 306 28.00 4.36 7.75
N GLY A 307 27.32 5.19 8.54
CA GLY A 307 26.86 6.52 8.16
C GLY A 307 27.12 7.55 9.25
N LYS A 308 27.03 8.83 8.90
CA LYS A 308 27.13 9.94 9.85
C LYS A 308 25.78 10.26 10.46
N SER A 309 25.75 10.54 11.76
CA SER A 309 24.55 10.94 12.50
C SER A 309 24.91 11.81 13.71
N ILE A 310 23.90 12.06 14.55
CA ILE A 310 24.06 12.71 15.85
C ILE A 310 23.43 11.85 16.96
N ASN A 311 23.89 12.04 18.19
CA ASN A 311 23.23 11.50 19.37
C ASN A 311 22.17 12.47 19.91
N THR A 312 21.52 12.11 21.01
CA THR A 312 20.48 12.92 21.67
C THR A 312 21.03 14.20 22.32
N GLN A 313 22.35 14.32 22.49
CA GLN A 313 23.05 15.52 22.96
C GLN A 313 23.46 16.45 21.81
N GLY A 314 23.21 16.06 20.54
CA GLY A 314 23.59 16.83 19.36
C GLY A 314 25.05 16.61 18.92
N GLU A 315 25.75 15.66 19.47
CA GLU A 315 27.14 15.37 19.15
C GLU A 315 27.24 14.49 17.90
N ALA A 316 28.23 14.76 17.04
CA ALA A 316 28.46 13.97 15.84
C ALA A 316 28.94 12.56 16.16
N ILE A 317 28.35 11.56 15.51
CA ILE A 317 28.71 10.14 15.69
C ILE A 317 28.80 9.42 14.36
N ASP A 318 29.58 8.35 14.32
CA ASP A 318 29.49 7.32 13.31
C ASP A 318 28.48 6.26 13.75
N MET A 319 27.55 5.94 12.86
CA MET A 319 26.48 5.03 13.18
C MET A 319 26.43 3.85 12.21
N LEU A 320 26.32 2.65 12.78
CA LEU A 320 26.07 1.41 12.06
C LEU A 320 24.74 0.81 12.54
N THR A 321 23.79 0.64 11.63
CA THR A 321 22.52 0.04 11.99
C THR A 321 22.62 -1.48 11.87
N LYS A 322 22.48 -2.17 13.01
CA LYS A 322 22.33 -3.63 13.03
C LYS A 322 20.85 -4.01 12.92
N GLY A 323 20.54 -5.15 12.35
CA GLY A 323 19.17 -5.65 12.30
C GLY A 323 18.84 -6.43 11.02
N ARG A 324 17.60 -6.94 10.98
CA ARG A 324 17.06 -7.75 9.87
C ARG A 324 16.16 -6.87 9.02
N HIS A 325 16.72 -6.24 8.00
CA HIS A 325 15.98 -5.30 7.14
C HIS A 325 15.79 -5.89 5.74
N ASP A 326 14.72 -5.46 5.06
CA ASP A 326 14.51 -5.78 3.64
C ASP A 326 15.54 -5.02 2.80
N PRO A 327 16.27 -5.66 1.88
CA PRO A 327 17.13 -4.95 0.93
C PRO A 327 16.31 -4.09 -0.05
N CYS A 328 15.04 -4.46 -0.28
CA CYS A 328 14.07 -3.66 -1.03
C CYS A 328 12.69 -3.84 -0.40
N VAL A 329 12.04 -2.75 -0.01
CA VAL A 329 10.69 -2.78 0.60
C VAL A 329 9.56 -2.84 -0.44
N GLY A 330 9.86 -2.62 -1.72
CA GLY A 330 8.87 -2.52 -2.79
C GLY A 330 8.03 -3.79 -2.96
N VAL A 331 8.65 -4.95 -2.84
CA VAL A 331 7.96 -6.24 -2.95
C VAL A 331 6.80 -6.34 -1.95
N ARG A 332 7.08 -6.04 -0.69
CA ARG A 332 6.06 -6.09 0.37
C ARG A 332 5.07 -4.92 0.31
N ALA A 333 5.42 -3.85 -0.38
CA ALA A 333 4.54 -2.71 -0.58
C ALA A 333 3.41 -3.00 -1.58
N THR A 334 3.56 -4.00 -2.46
CA THR A 334 2.53 -4.37 -3.46
C THR A 334 1.17 -4.67 -2.82
N PRO A 335 1.00 -5.64 -1.91
CA PRO A 335 -0.29 -5.89 -1.27
C PRO A 335 -0.74 -4.72 -0.36
N ILE A 336 0.18 -3.90 0.14
CA ILE A 336 -0.19 -2.70 0.90
C ILE A 336 -0.83 -1.66 0.00
N ALA A 337 -0.27 -1.43 -1.18
CA ALA A 337 -0.82 -0.47 -2.14
C ALA A 337 -2.18 -0.94 -2.69
N GLU A 338 -2.33 -2.24 -2.98
CA GLU A 338 -3.64 -2.82 -3.32
C GLU A 338 -4.68 -2.54 -2.24
N ALA A 339 -4.34 -2.78 -0.97
CA ALA A 339 -5.21 -2.56 0.17
C ALA A 339 -5.59 -1.07 0.33
N MET A 340 -4.64 -0.16 0.16
CA MET A 340 -4.90 1.29 0.26
C MET A 340 -5.80 1.77 -0.87
N LEU A 341 -5.62 1.28 -2.10
CA LEU A 341 -6.52 1.59 -3.23
C LEU A 341 -7.94 1.07 -2.95
N ALA A 342 -8.06 -0.15 -2.43
CA ALA A 342 -9.36 -0.74 -2.09
C ALA A 342 -10.12 0.07 -1.03
N ILE A 343 -9.41 0.55 0.02
CA ILE A 343 -10.00 1.39 1.07
C ILE A 343 -10.58 2.67 0.46
N VAL A 344 -9.83 3.36 -0.40
CA VAL A 344 -10.28 4.60 -1.06
C VAL A 344 -11.47 4.33 -1.97
N LEU A 345 -11.39 3.30 -2.81
CA LEU A 345 -12.46 2.97 -3.75
C LEU A 345 -13.77 2.59 -3.05
N LEU A 346 -13.68 1.82 -1.95
CA LEU A 346 -14.88 1.45 -1.19
C LEU A 346 -15.48 2.67 -0.48
N ASP A 347 -14.67 3.55 0.10
CA ASP A 347 -15.15 4.78 0.72
C ASP A 347 -15.92 5.64 -0.29
N HIS A 348 -15.34 5.91 -1.46
CA HIS A 348 -15.99 6.68 -2.52
C HIS A 348 -17.24 5.97 -3.08
N TYR A 349 -17.21 4.65 -3.19
CA TYR A 349 -18.39 3.90 -3.63
C TYR A 349 -19.56 4.03 -2.65
N LEU A 350 -19.31 3.95 -1.35
CA LEU A 350 -20.36 4.11 -0.35
C LEU A 350 -20.89 5.55 -0.27
N ARG A 351 -20.01 6.55 -0.46
CA ARG A 351 -20.38 7.97 -0.60
C ARG A 351 -21.28 8.15 -1.81
N GLN A 352 -20.88 7.66 -2.98
CA GLN A 352 -21.65 7.71 -4.22
C GLN A 352 -23.06 7.10 -4.04
N ARG A 353 -23.15 5.93 -3.40
CA ARG A 353 -24.44 5.29 -3.10
C ARG A 353 -25.31 6.13 -2.18
N GLY A 354 -24.72 6.77 -1.19
CA GLY A 354 -25.46 7.60 -0.23
C GLY A 354 -26.01 8.88 -0.83
N GLN A 355 -25.29 9.47 -1.78
CA GLN A 355 -25.62 10.77 -2.38
C GLN A 355 -26.39 10.65 -3.69
N ASN A 356 -26.08 9.67 -4.52
CA ASN A 356 -26.51 9.63 -5.91
C ASN A 356 -27.33 8.36 -6.28
N ALA A 357 -27.92 7.68 -5.29
CA ALA A 357 -28.66 6.44 -5.50
C ALA A 357 -29.84 6.61 -6.50
N ASP A 358 -30.44 7.79 -6.54
CA ASP A 358 -31.62 8.11 -7.37
C ASP A 358 -31.26 8.75 -8.72
N VAL A 359 -29.96 8.87 -9.04
CA VAL A 359 -29.52 9.46 -10.33
C VAL A 359 -29.81 8.49 -11.47
N THR A 360 -30.52 8.99 -12.48
CA THR A 360 -30.69 8.28 -13.75
C THR A 360 -29.61 8.73 -14.73
N LEU A 361 -28.83 7.79 -15.24
CA LEU A 361 -27.76 8.08 -16.18
C LEU A 361 -28.34 8.58 -17.51
N PRO A 362 -27.79 9.66 -18.09
CA PRO A 362 -28.28 10.22 -19.38
C PRO A 362 -27.94 9.32 -20.56
N VAL A 363 -26.88 8.53 -20.45
CA VAL A 363 -26.44 7.55 -21.45
C VAL A 363 -25.89 6.30 -20.73
N GLN A 364 -25.86 5.18 -21.42
CA GLN A 364 -25.19 4.01 -20.88
C GLN A 364 -23.67 4.28 -20.78
N PRO A 365 -22.99 3.84 -19.69
CA PRO A 365 -21.54 3.96 -19.61
C PRO A 365 -20.86 3.27 -20.80
N ILE A 366 -19.93 3.96 -21.44
CA ILE A 366 -19.01 3.37 -22.40
C ILE A 366 -17.79 2.85 -21.60
N ILE A 367 -17.49 1.58 -21.72
CA ILE A 367 -16.42 0.92 -20.93
C ILE A 367 -15.43 0.26 -21.86
#